data_6e116d672ff1bcf469151a8f42edd8ab
#
_entry.id   6e116d672ff1bcf469151a8f42edd8ab
#
_cell.length_a   1.000
_cell.length_b   1.000
_cell.length_c   1.000
_cell.angle_alpha   90.00
_cell.angle_beta   90.00
_cell.angle_gamma   90.00
#
_symmetry.space_group_name_H-M   'P 1'
#
loop_
_entity.id
_entity.type
_entity.pdbx_description
1 polymer ?
#
loop_
_entity_poly.entity_id
_entity_poly.type
_entity_poly.pdbx_seq_one_letter_code
_entity_poly.pdbx_strand_id
1 'polypeptide(L)'
;MYKLKALNFLKKQLTRLKVVDMEASCLYIYKWSRMIRKIESDDNPKASAGSTSAKGVYQFTDASVQTAKNRMHNMGFFKEDIREISSNPHNWTNEQADCMFLANMFAQKGSDKLLGKIAYGDLDAMKEAYYKFHHTNPDKATIKRVDKLMVI
;
A
#
# COMPACT_ATOMS: atom_id res chain seq x y z
N MET A 1 -5.87 3.11 19.57
CA MET A 1 -6.50 3.20 18.23
C MET A 1 -5.78 4.20 17.35
N TYR A 2 -5.83 3.99 16.04
CA TYR A 2 -5.11 4.82 15.09
C TYR A 2 -6.02 5.87 14.45
N LYS A 3 -5.56 7.11 14.42
CA LYS A 3 -6.08 8.12 13.50
C LYS A 3 -5.50 7.88 12.09
N LEU A 4 -6.11 8.50 11.07
CA LEU A 4 -5.62 8.45 9.70
C LEU A 4 -4.32 9.23 9.54
N LYS A 5 -3.24 8.70 10.08
CA LYS A 5 -1.87 9.22 10.00
C LYS A 5 -0.96 8.08 9.54
N ALA A 6 -0.68 8.03 8.24
CA ALA A 6 0.06 6.92 7.64
C ALA A 6 1.44 6.73 8.29
N LEU A 7 2.18 7.81 8.52
CA LEU A 7 3.50 7.72 9.14
C LEU A 7 3.43 7.16 10.57
N ASN A 8 2.46 7.58 11.35
CA ASN A 8 2.31 7.09 12.73
C ASN A 8 1.94 5.61 12.75
N PHE A 9 1.02 5.20 11.88
CA PHE A 9 0.68 3.78 11.71
C PHE A 9 1.91 2.97 11.30
N LEU A 10 2.65 3.44 10.28
CA LEU A 10 3.85 2.77 9.79
C LEU A 10 4.89 2.60 10.89
N LYS A 11 5.19 3.67 11.63
CA LYS A 11 6.16 3.61 12.74
C LYS A 11 5.78 2.56 13.77
N LYS A 12 4.51 2.43 14.11
CA LYS A 12 4.05 1.40 15.05
C LYS A 12 4.21 -0.01 14.49
N GLN A 13 3.92 -0.21 13.20
CA GLN A 13 4.16 -1.51 12.57
C GLN A 13 5.65 -1.86 12.52
N LEU A 14 6.49 -0.91 12.17
CA LEU A 14 7.94 -1.13 12.12
C LEU A 14 8.55 -1.36 13.51
N THR A 15 8.01 -0.73 14.55
CA THR A 15 8.37 -1.01 15.94
C THR A 15 8.02 -2.45 16.29
N ARG A 16 6.85 -2.92 15.90
CA ARG A 16 6.44 -4.33 16.09
C ARG A 16 7.37 -5.30 15.38
N LEU A 17 7.86 -4.94 14.21
CA LEU A 17 8.83 -5.73 13.44
C LEU A 17 10.27 -5.58 13.93
N LYS A 18 10.51 -4.73 14.93
CA LYS A 18 11.81 -4.53 15.57
C LYS A 18 12.90 -4.06 14.61
N VAL A 19 12.57 -3.13 13.72
CA VAL A 19 13.57 -2.56 12.80
C VAL A 19 14.66 -1.81 13.57
N VAL A 20 15.89 -1.84 13.05
CA VAL A 20 17.06 -1.25 13.71
C VAL A 20 17.11 0.27 13.50
N ASP A 21 16.77 0.75 12.31
CA ASP A 21 16.78 2.16 11.93
C ASP A 21 15.40 2.57 11.44
N MET A 22 14.63 3.20 12.32
CA MET A 22 13.25 3.59 12.03
C MET A 22 13.15 4.56 10.86
N GLU A 23 14.01 5.56 10.81
CA GLU A 23 13.99 6.57 9.75
C GLU A 23 14.28 5.94 8.38
N ALA A 24 15.34 5.15 8.28
CA ALA A 24 15.66 4.44 7.04
C ALA A 24 14.56 3.48 6.61
N SER A 25 13.99 2.74 7.56
CA SER A 25 12.92 1.78 7.26
C SER A 25 11.65 2.48 6.77
N CYS A 26 11.26 3.61 7.36
CA CYS A 26 10.14 4.41 6.86
C CYS A 26 10.39 4.87 5.44
N LEU A 27 11.60 5.35 5.14
CA LEU A 27 11.97 5.81 3.79
C LEU A 27 11.88 4.67 2.77
N TYR A 28 12.35 3.48 3.11
CA TYR A 28 12.26 2.32 2.20
C TYR A 28 10.83 1.90 1.94
N ILE A 29 9.98 1.84 2.96
CA ILE A 29 8.55 1.51 2.79
C ILE A 29 7.87 2.56 1.91
N TYR A 30 8.09 3.85 2.17
CA TYR A 30 7.52 4.91 1.34
C TYR A 30 8.06 4.90 -0.08
N LYS A 31 9.35 4.64 -0.28
CA LYS A 31 9.93 4.49 -1.60
C LYS A 31 9.24 3.37 -2.38
N TRP A 32 9.04 2.23 -1.74
CA TRP A 32 8.30 1.12 -2.32
C TRP A 32 6.87 1.52 -2.68
N SER A 33 6.15 2.15 -1.76
CA SER A 33 4.77 2.59 -2.03
C SER A 33 4.70 3.58 -3.19
N ARG A 34 5.66 4.49 -3.31
CA ARG A 34 5.71 5.47 -4.41
C ARG A 34 6.01 4.82 -5.75
N MET A 35 6.86 3.80 -5.78
CA MET A 35 7.09 3.00 -6.98
C MET A 35 5.81 2.29 -7.42
N ILE A 36 5.03 1.74 -6.48
CA ILE A 36 3.74 1.11 -6.78
C ILE A 36 2.76 2.13 -7.37
N ARG A 37 2.64 3.31 -6.77
CA ARG A 37 1.78 4.38 -7.31
C ARG A 37 2.19 4.74 -8.74
N LYS A 38 3.47 4.81 -9.02
CA LYS A 38 3.98 5.10 -10.36
C LYS A 38 3.61 3.98 -11.35
N ILE A 39 3.79 2.72 -10.94
CA ILE A 39 3.47 1.56 -11.77
C ILE A 39 1.96 1.50 -12.07
N GLU A 40 1.13 1.67 -11.06
CA GLU A 40 -0.32 1.49 -11.17
C GLU A 40 -1.02 2.63 -11.92
N SER A 41 -0.57 3.87 -11.74
CA SER A 41 -1.36 5.03 -12.17
C SER A 41 -0.55 6.24 -12.65
N ASP A 42 0.77 6.14 -12.74
CA ASP A 42 1.67 7.31 -12.88
C ASP A 42 1.44 8.34 -11.78
N ASP A 43 1.05 7.88 -10.59
CA ASP A 43 0.74 8.71 -9.43
C ASP A 43 -0.45 9.66 -9.67
N ASN A 44 -1.38 9.26 -10.51
CA ASN A 44 -2.56 10.06 -10.84
C ASN A 44 -3.77 9.63 -10.00
N PRO A 45 -4.26 10.47 -9.07
CA PRO A 45 -5.41 10.13 -8.23
C PRO A 45 -6.71 9.95 -9.01
N LYS A 46 -6.78 10.42 -10.24
CA LYS A 46 -7.95 10.29 -11.12
C LYS A 46 -7.84 9.13 -12.10
N ALA A 47 -6.78 8.32 -12.02
CA ALA A 47 -6.58 7.20 -12.92
C ALA A 47 -7.69 6.14 -12.76
N SER A 48 -8.10 5.56 -13.89
CA SER A 48 -9.07 4.45 -13.95
C SER A 48 -8.55 3.40 -14.91
N ALA A 49 -8.72 2.12 -14.52
CA ALA A 49 -8.51 1.02 -15.46
C ALA A 49 -9.76 0.86 -16.32
N GLY A 50 -9.60 0.75 -17.64
CA GLY A 50 -10.74 0.68 -18.56
C GLY A 50 -11.56 -0.61 -18.46
N SER A 51 -10.97 -1.70 -17.97
CA SER A 51 -11.57 -3.04 -17.95
C SER A 51 -12.02 -3.51 -16.57
N THR A 52 -11.71 -2.77 -15.50
CA THR A 52 -12.07 -3.13 -14.12
C THR A 52 -12.55 -1.90 -13.36
N SER A 53 -12.99 -2.10 -12.12
CA SER A 53 -13.34 -1.01 -11.21
C SER A 53 -12.12 -0.34 -10.55
N ALA A 54 -10.89 -0.73 -10.90
CA ALA A 54 -9.67 -0.20 -10.29
C ALA A 54 -9.51 1.30 -10.55
N LYS A 55 -9.26 2.06 -9.47
CA LYS A 55 -9.18 3.53 -9.50
C LYS A 55 -8.15 4.05 -8.52
N GLY A 56 -7.69 5.28 -8.78
CA GLY A 56 -6.83 6.03 -7.87
C GLY A 56 -5.36 5.66 -7.98
N VAL A 57 -4.55 6.26 -7.11
CA VAL A 57 -3.08 6.13 -7.20
C VAL A 57 -2.59 4.69 -7.03
N TYR A 58 -3.27 3.88 -6.22
CA TYR A 58 -2.93 2.46 -6.01
C TYR A 58 -3.80 1.49 -6.81
N GLN A 59 -4.74 1.98 -7.60
CA GLN A 59 -5.69 1.19 -8.41
C GLN A 59 -6.46 0.16 -7.57
N PHE A 60 -7.13 0.64 -6.51
CA PHE A 60 -8.04 -0.20 -5.73
C PHE A 60 -9.32 -0.47 -6.51
N THR A 61 -9.74 -1.73 -6.53
CA THR A 61 -11.05 -2.13 -7.07
C THR A 61 -12.14 -1.91 -6.01
N ASP A 62 -13.40 -1.95 -6.41
CA ASP A 62 -14.52 -1.81 -5.47
C ASP A 62 -14.44 -2.86 -4.35
N ALA A 63 -14.14 -4.11 -4.70
CA ALA A 63 -13.97 -5.18 -3.72
C ALA A 63 -12.78 -4.95 -2.79
N SER A 64 -11.65 -4.48 -3.32
CA SER A 64 -10.45 -4.24 -2.52
C SER A 64 -10.58 -3.03 -1.60
N VAL A 65 -11.38 -2.02 -1.97
CA VAL A 65 -11.71 -0.91 -1.06
C VAL A 65 -12.41 -1.44 0.19
N GLN A 66 -13.42 -2.27 0.03
CA GLN A 66 -14.14 -2.83 1.17
C GLN A 66 -13.25 -3.74 2.02
N THR A 67 -12.47 -4.59 1.39
CA THR A 67 -11.51 -5.46 2.07
C THR A 67 -10.49 -4.63 2.88
N ALA A 68 -9.94 -3.57 2.28
CA ALA A 68 -8.98 -2.71 2.98
C ALA A 68 -9.60 -1.97 4.15
N LYS A 69 -10.85 -1.50 4.03
CA LYS A 69 -11.57 -0.88 5.15
C LYS A 69 -11.78 -1.86 6.31
N ASN A 70 -12.13 -3.11 6.00
CA ASN A 70 -12.28 -4.15 7.02
C ASN A 70 -10.93 -4.41 7.71
N ARG A 71 -9.84 -4.45 6.97
CA ARG A 71 -8.48 -4.61 7.52
C ARG A 71 -8.08 -3.42 8.38
N MET A 72 -8.39 -2.21 7.96
CA MET A 72 -8.16 -1.01 8.78
C MET A 72 -8.89 -1.10 10.12
N HIS A 73 -10.15 -1.51 10.10
CA HIS A 73 -10.92 -1.72 11.32
C HIS A 73 -10.23 -2.74 12.23
N ASN A 74 -9.83 -3.88 11.68
CA ASN A 74 -9.16 -4.94 12.43
C ASN A 74 -7.78 -4.53 12.94
N MET A 75 -7.11 -3.61 12.24
CA MET A 75 -5.81 -3.08 12.66
C MET A 75 -5.92 -1.96 13.69
N GLY A 76 -7.12 -1.51 14.03
CA GLY A 76 -7.35 -0.58 15.12
C GLY A 76 -7.51 0.89 14.72
N PHE A 77 -7.84 1.20 13.49
CA PHE A 77 -8.21 2.56 13.09
C PHE A 77 -9.59 2.95 13.64
N PHE A 78 -9.80 4.22 13.90
CA PHE A 78 -11.09 4.73 14.36
C PHE A 78 -12.16 4.53 13.30
N LYS A 79 -13.34 4.02 13.72
CA LYS A 79 -14.48 3.79 12.82
C LYS A 79 -14.91 5.05 12.07
N GLU A 80 -14.90 6.19 12.75
CA GLU A 80 -15.29 7.49 12.20
C GLU A 80 -14.40 7.86 11.02
N ASP A 81 -13.09 7.68 11.16
CA ASP A 81 -12.12 7.98 10.12
C ASP A 81 -12.30 7.05 8.91
N ILE A 82 -12.54 5.76 9.16
CA ILE A 82 -12.78 4.80 8.08
C ILE A 82 -14.06 5.14 7.30
N ARG A 83 -15.12 5.54 7.99
CA ARG A 83 -16.38 5.94 7.34
C ARG A 83 -16.23 7.13 6.42
N GLU A 84 -15.35 8.07 6.74
CA GLU A 84 -15.10 9.26 5.93
C GLU A 84 -14.33 8.96 4.64
N ILE A 85 -13.69 7.78 4.53
CA ILE A 85 -13.00 7.40 3.31
C ILE A 85 -14.05 7.04 2.26
N SER A 86 -14.03 7.77 1.13
CA SER A 86 -14.96 7.53 0.02
C SER A 86 -14.83 6.08 -0.49
N SER A 87 -15.94 5.49 -0.94
CA SER A 87 -15.90 4.23 -1.68
C SER A 87 -15.28 4.39 -3.07
N ASN A 88 -15.13 5.63 -3.54
CA ASN A 88 -14.49 5.96 -4.81
C ASN A 88 -13.05 6.45 -4.56
N PRO A 89 -12.02 5.66 -4.92
CA PRO A 89 -10.62 6.05 -4.72
C PRO A 89 -10.20 7.36 -5.40
N HIS A 90 -10.94 7.83 -6.41
CA HIS A 90 -10.67 9.14 -7.02
C HIS A 90 -10.79 10.30 -6.02
N ASN A 91 -11.55 10.10 -4.95
CA ASN A 91 -11.83 11.14 -3.95
C ASN A 91 -10.94 11.03 -2.71
N TRP A 92 -9.98 10.10 -2.69
CA TRP A 92 -9.10 9.94 -1.54
C TRP A 92 -8.05 11.04 -1.47
N THR A 93 -7.78 11.50 -0.26
CA THR A 93 -6.56 12.28 0.02
C THR A 93 -5.34 11.36 -0.06
N ASN A 94 -4.14 11.93 -0.18
CA ASN A 94 -2.91 11.14 -0.13
C ASN A 94 -2.79 10.37 1.19
N GLU A 95 -3.17 11.00 2.30
CA GLU A 95 -3.15 10.35 3.62
C GLU A 95 -4.09 9.14 3.66
N GLN A 96 -5.30 9.28 3.14
CA GLN A 96 -6.25 8.17 3.05
C GLN A 96 -5.73 7.05 2.18
N ALA A 97 -5.20 7.38 1.00
CA ALA A 97 -4.66 6.38 0.07
C ALA A 97 -3.50 5.59 0.71
N ASP A 98 -2.58 6.28 1.36
CA ASP A 98 -1.43 5.64 2.02
C ASP A 98 -1.87 4.79 3.22
N CYS A 99 -2.81 5.25 4.04
CA CYS A 99 -3.35 4.45 5.14
C CYS A 99 -4.05 3.19 4.63
N MET A 100 -4.87 3.32 3.58
CA MET A 100 -5.54 2.17 2.96
C MET A 100 -4.52 1.15 2.45
N PHE A 101 -3.50 1.62 1.74
CA PHE A 101 -2.46 0.75 1.21
C PHE A 101 -1.66 0.05 2.32
N LEU A 102 -1.16 0.81 3.28
CA LEU A 102 -0.32 0.25 4.35
C LEU A 102 -1.10 -0.72 5.24
N ALA A 103 -2.32 -0.36 5.64
CA ALA A 103 -3.15 -1.26 6.45
C ALA A 103 -3.47 -2.55 5.68
N ASN A 104 -3.75 -2.43 4.38
CA ASN A 104 -4.01 -3.59 3.53
C ASN A 104 -2.79 -4.51 3.44
N MET A 105 -1.58 -3.95 3.38
CA MET A 105 -0.34 -4.73 3.35
C MET A 105 -0.05 -5.41 4.68
N PHE A 106 0.00 -4.64 5.77
CA PHE A 106 0.39 -5.17 7.09
C PHE A 106 -0.63 -6.15 7.67
N ALA A 107 -1.89 -6.07 7.27
CA ALA A 107 -2.94 -6.97 7.77
C ALA A 107 -2.96 -8.34 7.09
N GLN A 108 -2.27 -8.51 5.97
CA GLN A 108 -2.30 -9.78 5.25
C GLN A 108 -1.43 -10.83 5.92
N LYS A 109 -1.97 -12.03 6.04
CA LYS A 109 -1.27 -13.15 6.67
C LYS A 109 0.05 -13.45 5.93
N GLY A 110 1.14 -13.52 6.68
CA GLY A 110 2.46 -13.82 6.13
C GLY A 110 3.18 -12.64 5.51
N SER A 111 2.62 -11.42 5.57
CA SER A 111 3.27 -10.24 4.98
C SER A 111 4.45 -9.72 5.80
N ASP A 112 4.50 -9.99 7.10
CA ASP A 112 5.54 -9.44 7.99
C ASP A 112 6.96 -9.76 7.53
N LYS A 113 7.19 -10.98 7.05
CA LYS A 113 8.51 -11.40 6.57
C LYS A 113 9.00 -10.53 5.42
N LEU A 114 8.14 -10.32 4.40
CA LEU A 114 8.49 -9.51 3.24
C LEU A 114 8.56 -8.02 3.59
N LEU A 115 7.61 -7.53 4.38
CA LEU A 115 7.62 -6.13 4.81
C LEU A 115 8.83 -5.81 5.67
N GLY A 116 9.27 -6.75 6.52
CA GLY A 116 10.51 -6.63 7.26
C GLY A 116 11.74 -6.50 6.37
N LYS A 117 11.79 -7.27 5.29
CA LYS A 117 12.88 -7.16 4.30
C LYS A 117 12.82 -5.84 3.52
N ILE A 118 11.62 -5.40 3.15
CA ILE A 118 11.44 -4.10 2.46
C ILE A 118 11.94 -2.96 3.36
N ALA A 119 11.72 -3.05 4.65
CA ALA A 119 12.19 -2.08 5.63
C ALA A 119 13.73 -1.92 5.64
N TYR A 120 14.46 -2.89 5.10
CA TYR A 120 15.91 -2.83 4.91
C TYR A 120 16.33 -2.60 3.46
N GLY A 121 15.39 -2.28 2.58
CA GLY A 121 15.69 -1.95 1.20
C GLY A 121 15.84 -3.14 0.26
N ASP A 122 15.31 -4.31 0.62
CA ASP A 122 15.37 -5.51 -0.22
C ASP A 122 14.47 -5.37 -1.45
N LEU A 123 15.06 -5.17 -2.61
CA LEU A 123 14.34 -4.96 -3.85
C LEU A 123 13.53 -6.19 -4.29
N ASP A 124 14.09 -7.39 -4.11
CA ASP A 124 13.38 -8.63 -4.47
C ASP A 124 12.13 -8.79 -3.62
N ALA A 125 12.22 -8.45 -2.32
CA ALA A 125 11.06 -8.47 -1.43
C ALA A 125 10.00 -7.44 -1.84
N MET A 126 10.42 -6.27 -2.33
CA MET A 126 9.51 -5.25 -2.85
C MET A 126 8.68 -5.77 -4.02
N LYS A 127 9.33 -6.43 -4.98
CA LYS A 127 8.67 -7.04 -6.14
C LYS A 127 7.75 -8.18 -5.73
N GLU A 128 8.24 -9.08 -4.89
CA GLU A 128 7.48 -10.24 -4.42
C GLU A 128 6.22 -9.81 -3.65
N ALA A 129 6.36 -8.87 -2.73
CA ALA A 129 5.23 -8.37 -1.95
C ALA A 129 4.20 -7.65 -2.83
N TYR A 130 4.64 -6.89 -3.81
CA TYR A 130 3.76 -6.23 -4.76
C TYR A 130 2.87 -7.25 -5.49
N TYR A 131 3.47 -8.30 -6.05
CA TYR A 131 2.74 -9.34 -6.78
C TYR A 131 1.88 -10.22 -5.86
N LYS A 132 2.34 -10.49 -4.66
CA LYS A 132 1.64 -11.38 -3.74
C LYS A 132 0.47 -10.70 -3.04
N PHE A 133 0.61 -9.44 -2.68
CA PHE A 133 -0.32 -8.75 -1.78
C PHE A 133 -1.11 -7.61 -2.41
N HIS A 134 -0.73 -7.14 -3.58
CA HIS A 134 -1.39 -6.00 -4.21
C HIS A 134 -1.89 -6.31 -5.63
N HIS A 135 -1.01 -6.73 -6.51
CA HIS A 135 -1.35 -7.00 -7.91
C HIS A 135 -1.09 -8.48 -8.24
N THR A 136 -2.04 -9.34 -7.90
CA THR A 136 -1.84 -10.79 -7.90
C THR A 136 -1.91 -11.45 -9.27
N ASN A 137 -2.37 -10.73 -10.29
CA ASN A 137 -2.48 -11.25 -11.65
C ASN A 137 -1.98 -10.21 -12.68
N PRO A 138 -0.68 -9.90 -12.67
CA PRO A 138 -0.14 -8.85 -13.53
C PRO A 138 -0.07 -9.31 -14.99
N ASP A 139 -0.37 -8.39 -15.92
CA ASP A 139 -0.15 -8.61 -17.34
C ASP A 139 1.34 -8.31 -17.69
N LYS A 140 1.71 -8.57 -18.96
CA LYS A 140 3.08 -8.37 -19.43
C LYS A 140 3.52 -6.90 -19.34
N ALA A 141 2.62 -5.97 -19.59
CA ALA A 141 2.91 -4.54 -19.52
C ALA A 141 3.24 -4.12 -18.08
N THR A 142 2.48 -4.61 -17.11
CA THR A 142 2.73 -4.36 -15.68
C THR A 142 4.08 -4.91 -15.27
N ILE A 143 4.41 -6.14 -15.67
CA ILE A 143 5.71 -6.77 -15.35
C ILE A 143 6.86 -5.94 -15.90
N LYS A 144 6.75 -5.44 -17.13
CA LYS A 144 7.75 -4.54 -17.72
C LYS A 144 7.92 -3.25 -16.91
N ARG A 145 6.81 -2.65 -16.46
CA ARG A 145 6.84 -1.44 -15.65
C ARG A 145 7.50 -1.70 -14.29
N VAL A 146 7.22 -2.83 -13.67
CA VAL A 146 7.87 -3.22 -12.41
C VAL A 146 9.38 -3.33 -12.60
N ASP A 147 9.83 -4.03 -13.63
CA ASP A 147 11.25 -4.21 -13.90
C ASP A 147 11.96 -2.88 -14.20
N LYS A 148 11.27 -1.94 -14.84
CA LYS A 148 11.81 -0.61 -15.16
C LYS A 148 11.82 0.33 -13.96
N LEU A 149 10.74 0.35 -13.16
CA LEU A 149 10.49 1.38 -12.15
C LEU A 149 10.84 0.94 -10.73
N MET A 150 10.78 -0.37 -10.43
CA MET A 150 11.10 -0.87 -9.11
C MET A 150 12.61 -1.15 -9.02
N VAL A 151 13.35 -0.07 -8.87
CA VAL A 151 14.81 -0.06 -8.79
C VAL A 151 15.24 0.86 -7.64
N ILE A 152 16.41 0.59 -7.07
CA ILE A 152 16.97 1.42 -5.99
C ILE A 152 18.14 2.24 -6.48
#